data_eb4215deb461c1fddc885646d8eb3bfd
#
_entry.id   eb4215deb461c1fddc885646d8eb3bfd
#
_cell.length_a   1.000
_cell.length_b   1.000
_cell.length_c   1.000
_cell.angle_alpha   90.00
_cell.angle_beta   90.00
_cell.angle_gamma   90.00
#
_symmetry.space_group_name_H-M   'P 1'
#
loop_
_entity.id
_entity.type
_entity.pdbx_description
1 polymer ?
#
loop_
_entity_poly.entity_id
_entity_poly.type
_entity_poly.pdbx_seq_one_letter_code
_entity_poly.pdbx_strand_id
1 'polypeptide(L)' 'MTSNERQKKIIRLLDKRRKDTMEHLSIEFHVSTDTISRDIATLNEDYPIKIVRGRNGGLS' A
#
# COMPACT_ATOMS: atom_id res chain seq x y z
N MET A 1 4.24 7.61 -13.33
CA MET A 1 4.91 6.74 -12.34
C MET A 1 4.63 5.28 -12.70
N THR A 2 5.65 4.44 -12.77
CA THR A 2 5.48 3.03 -13.02
C THR A 2 4.99 2.32 -11.76
N SER A 3 4.38 1.14 -11.91
CA SER A 3 3.92 0.36 -10.77
C SER A 3 5.08 -0.03 -9.87
N ASN A 4 6.25 -0.28 -10.44
CA ASN A 4 7.45 -0.62 -9.66
C ASN A 4 7.88 0.55 -8.77
N GLU A 5 7.91 1.76 -9.31
CA GLU A 5 8.22 2.96 -8.53
C GLU A 5 7.19 3.21 -7.44
N ARG A 6 5.91 3.01 -7.75
CA ARG A 6 4.83 3.17 -6.78
C ARG A 6 4.98 2.18 -5.64
N GLN A 7 5.28 0.93 -5.96
CA GLN A 7 5.47 -0.11 -4.96
C GLN A 7 6.63 0.22 -4.02
N LYS A 8 7.74 0.71 -4.55
CA LYS A 8 8.88 1.14 -3.73
C LYS A 8 8.49 2.27 -2.79
N LYS A 9 7.71 3.23 -3.27
CA LYS A 9 7.25 4.34 -2.43
C LYS A 9 6.28 3.88 -1.35
N ILE A 10 5.41 2.92 -1.67
CA ILE A 10 4.50 2.34 -0.69
C ILE A 10 5.29 1.71 0.46
N ILE A 11 6.30 0.92 0.14
CA ILE A 11 7.15 0.29 1.16
C ILE A 11 7.81 1.34 2.05
N ARG A 12 8.34 2.40 1.45
CA ARG A 12 8.96 3.49 2.21
C ARG A 12 7.99 4.17 3.17
N LEU A 13 6.77 4.41 2.69
CA LEU A 13 5.75 5.06 3.51
C LEU A 13 5.31 4.16 4.67
N LEU A 14 5.12 2.87 4.42
CA LEU A 14 4.76 1.93 5.46
C LEU A 14 5.87 1.77 6.50
N ASP A 15 7.12 1.77 6.06
CA ASP A 15 8.26 1.70 6.96
C ASP A 15 8.36 2.95 7.83
N LYS A 16 8.11 4.11 7.25
CA LYS A 16 8.18 5.39 7.95
C LYS A 16 7.01 5.62 8.90
N ARG A 17 5.79 5.33 8.43
CA ARG A 17 4.56 5.59 9.19
C ARG A 17 4.09 4.40 10.00
N ARG A 18 4.60 3.22 9.68
CA ARG A 18 4.29 1.92 10.27
C ARG A 18 2.87 1.41 10.02
N LYS A 19 1.95 2.28 9.67
CA LYS A 19 0.61 1.89 9.25
C LYS A 19 0.01 2.97 8.38
N ASP A 20 -0.82 2.56 7.45
CA ASP A 20 -1.55 3.46 6.58
C ASP A 20 -2.81 2.75 6.10
N THR A 21 -3.61 3.41 5.28
CA THR A 21 -4.81 2.82 4.70
C THR A 21 -4.68 2.77 3.18
N MET A 22 -5.38 1.81 2.55
CA MET A 22 -5.42 1.72 1.09
C MET A 22 -6.05 2.97 0.49
N GLU A 23 -7.09 3.50 1.14
CA GLU A 23 -7.74 4.71 0.69
C GLU A 23 -6.79 5.90 0.68
N HIS A 24 -6.01 6.08 1.73
CA HIS A 24 -5.04 7.15 1.82
C HIS A 24 -3.97 7.02 0.72
N LEU A 25 -3.46 5.81 0.52
CA LEU A 25 -2.48 5.56 -0.54
C LEU A 25 -3.07 5.80 -1.92
N SER A 26 -4.32 5.44 -2.15
CA SER A 26 -4.97 5.66 -3.43
C SER A 26 -5.05 7.16 -3.76
N ILE A 27 -5.37 7.96 -2.77
CA ILE A 27 -5.43 9.42 -2.93
C ILE A 27 -4.03 9.98 -3.17
N GLU A 28 -3.07 9.54 -2.39
CA GLU A 28 -1.69 10.04 -2.47
C GLU A 28 -1.05 9.74 -3.83
N PHE A 29 -1.31 8.56 -4.38
CA PHE A 29 -0.74 8.14 -5.66
C PHE A 29 -1.66 8.36 -6.85
N HIS A 30 -2.85 8.93 -6.64
CA HIS A 30 -3.83 9.19 -7.70
C HIS A 30 -4.23 7.94 -8.46
N VAL A 31 -4.46 6.85 -7.75
CA VAL A 31 -4.91 5.57 -8.32
C VAL A 31 -6.08 5.03 -7.51
N SER A 32 -6.74 4.01 -8.02
CA SER A 32 -7.85 3.39 -7.30
C SER A 32 -7.35 2.51 -6.15
N THR A 33 -8.23 2.24 -5.20
CA THR A 33 -7.91 1.32 -4.09
C THR A 33 -7.63 -0.09 -4.61
N ASP A 34 -8.29 -0.50 -5.70
CA ASP A 34 -8.02 -1.79 -6.34
C ASP A 34 -6.56 -1.87 -6.81
N THR A 35 -6.05 -0.78 -7.39
CA THR A 35 -4.66 -0.71 -7.81
C THR A 35 -3.72 -0.85 -6.62
N ILE A 36 -4.01 -0.14 -5.53
CA ILE A 36 -3.21 -0.25 -4.30
C ILE A 36 -3.27 -1.67 -3.75
N SER A 37 -4.44 -2.28 -3.74
CA SER A 37 -4.61 -3.65 -3.26
C SER A 37 -3.75 -4.64 -4.06
N ARG A 38 -3.71 -4.49 -5.37
CA ARG A 38 -2.88 -5.32 -6.24
C ARG A 38 -1.40 -5.10 -5.97
N ASP A 39 -0.99 -3.84 -5.78
CA ASP A 39 0.39 -3.53 -5.46
C ASP A 39 0.79 -4.15 -4.12
N ILE A 40 -0.07 -4.07 -3.12
CA ILE A 40 0.18 -4.66 -1.81
C ILE A 40 0.30 -6.18 -1.92
N ALA A 41 -0.56 -6.83 -2.70
CA ALA A 41 -0.48 -8.27 -2.91
C ALA A 41 0.85 -8.68 -3.55
N THR A 42 1.32 -7.89 -4.52
CA THR A 42 2.61 -8.12 -5.16
C THR A 42 3.77 -7.91 -4.17
N LEU A 43 3.72 -6.83 -3.41
CA LEU A 43 4.75 -6.53 -2.42
C LEU A 43 4.81 -7.56 -1.31
N ASN A 44 3.67 -8.11 -0.93
CA ASN A 44 3.57 -9.08 0.16
C ASN A 44 4.31 -10.39 -0.14
N GLU A 45 4.63 -10.66 -1.40
CA GLU A 45 5.46 -11.81 -1.78
C GLU A 45 6.90 -11.65 -1.28
N ASP A 46 7.42 -10.42 -1.30
CA ASP A 46 8.80 -10.12 -0.91
C ASP A 46 8.90 -9.49 0.48
N TYR A 47 7.87 -8.75 0.88
CA TYR A 47 7.87 -7.99 2.14
C TYR A 47 6.62 -8.34 2.95
N PRO A 48 6.77 -8.77 4.22
CA PRO A 48 5.62 -9.13 5.05
C PRO A 48 4.83 -7.90 5.45
N ILE A 49 3.78 -7.59 4.70
CA ILE A 49 2.89 -6.48 4.99
C ILE A 49 1.64 -7.03 5.68
N LYS A 50 1.35 -6.53 6.87
CA LYS A 50 0.11 -6.87 7.57
C LYS A 50 -1.04 -6.08 6.99
N ILE A 51 -2.08 -6.78 6.57
CA ILE A 51 -3.33 -6.17 6.15
C ILE A 51 -4.31 -6.35 7.30
N VAL A 52 -4.69 -5.22 7.92
CA VAL A 52 -5.68 -5.24 8.99
C VAL A 52 -7.04 -5.04 8.33
N ARG A 53 -7.89 -6.04 8.45
CA ARG A 53 -9.26 -5.94 7.95
C ARG A 53 -10.05 -5.02 8.85
N GLY A 54 -10.45 -3.89 8.31
CA GLY A 54 -11.22 -2.90 9.02
C GLY A 54 -11.90 -1.98 8.02
N ARG A 55 -12.56 -0.96 8.54
CA ARG A 55 -13.30 0.00 7.74
C ARG A 55 -12.48 0.62 6.61
N ASN A 56 -11.21 0.84 6.85
CA ASN A 56 -10.35 1.59 5.93
C ASN A 56 -9.25 0.73 5.32
N GLY A 57 -9.31 -0.59 5.46
CA GLY A 57 -8.27 -1.46 4.92
C GLY A 57 -6.88 -1.10 5.42
N GLY A 58 -6.67 -1.09 6.72
CA GLY A 58 -5.41 -0.68 7.32
C GLY A 58 -4.24 -1.57 6.91
N LEU A 59 -3.08 -0.93 6.73
CA LEU A 59 -1.82 -1.58 6.36
C LEU A 59 -0.77 -1.29 7.43
N SER A 60 0.06 -2.25 7.69
CA SER A 60 1.16 -2.05 8.63
C SER A 60 2.38 -2.90 8.30
#